data_018ce183c71e10b1eed886e36daed557
#
_entry.id   018ce183c71e10b1eed886e36daed557
#
_cell.length_a   1.000
_cell.length_b   1.000
_cell.length_c   1.000
_cell.angle_alpha   90.00
_cell.angle_beta   90.00
_cell.angle_gamma   90.00
#
_symmetry.space_group_name_H-M   'P 1'
#
loop_
_entity.id
_entity.type
_entity.pdbx_description
1 polymer ?
#
loop_
_entity_poly.entity_id
_entity_poly.type
_entity_poly.pdbx_seq_one_letter_code
_entity_poly.pdbx_strand_id
1 'polypeptide(L)'
;MQERQVTIGKETFMLPEPFLVLATQNPIEQEGTYPLPEAQVDRFMLKVIINYPKKEEEKLIIRQNINGDKFEVKPILKADEIIEARKVVRQVYLDEKIEKYIVDIVFATRYPEKYDLKELKDMIGFGGSPRASINLALAARSYAFIKRRGYVIPEDVRAVAHDVLRHRIGLTYEAEASNMTSDEIVSKILNKVEAVSYTHLSC
;
A
#
# COMPACT_ATOMS: atom_id res chain seq x y z
N MET A 1 6.61 17.78 -3.39
CA MET A 1 7.13 16.61 -2.60
C MET A 1 7.52 15.43 -3.49
N GLN A 2 6.72 15.02 -4.47
CA GLN A 2 7.08 13.93 -5.40
C GLN A 2 8.35 14.27 -6.22
N GLU A 3 8.63 15.54 -6.45
CA GLU A 3 9.80 16.07 -7.16
C GLU A 3 11.02 16.26 -6.24
N ARG A 4 10.97 15.77 -5.00
CA ARG A 4 12.03 15.87 -3.98
C ARG A 4 12.53 17.29 -3.72
N GLN A 5 11.67 18.26 -3.93
CA GLN A 5 11.93 19.68 -3.69
C GLN A 5 10.73 20.37 -3.05
N VAL A 6 10.99 21.43 -2.32
CA VAL A 6 9.98 22.31 -1.73
C VAL A 6 10.31 23.74 -2.14
N THR A 7 9.30 24.44 -2.67
CA THR A 7 9.43 25.85 -3.02
C THR A 7 8.76 26.68 -1.93
N ILE A 8 9.51 27.58 -1.31
CA ILE A 8 9.05 28.51 -0.28
C ILE A 8 9.25 29.92 -0.82
N GLY A 9 8.16 30.60 -1.15
CA GLY A 9 8.22 31.90 -1.81
C GLY A 9 8.81 31.79 -3.22
N LYS A 10 10.01 32.34 -3.43
CA LYS A 10 10.73 32.31 -4.74
C LYS A 10 11.91 31.32 -4.76
N GLU A 11 12.21 30.69 -3.63
CA GLU A 11 13.36 29.80 -3.49
C GLU A 11 12.92 28.33 -3.48
N THR A 12 13.69 27.48 -4.17
CA THR A 12 13.46 26.04 -4.24
C THR A 12 14.57 25.31 -3.50
N PHE A 13 14.18 24.51 -2.52
CA PHE A 13 15.07 23.71 -1.69
C PHE A 13 14.96 22.24 -2.07
N MET A 14 16.08 21.60 -2.34
CA MET A 14 16.15 20.15 -2.53
C MET A 14 16.04 19.44 -1.18
N LEU A 15 15.23 18.39 -1.12
CA LEU A 15 15.08 17.57 0.08
C LEU A 15 16.19 16.52 0.16
N PRO A 16 16.85 16.40 1.34
CA PRO A 16 17.92 15.39 1.50
C PRO A 16 17.36 13.96 1.40
N GLU A 17 18.15 13.03 0.88
CA GLU A 17 17.79 11.60 0.85
C GLU A 17 18.35 10.87 2.09
N PRO A 18 17.64 9.87 2.61
CA PRO A 18 16.31 9.38 2.22
C PRO A 18 15.20 10.31 2.74
N PHE A 19 14.22 10.60 1.88
CA PHE A 19 13.06 11.40 2.24
C PHE A 19 11.80 10.53 2.29
N LEU A 20 11.02 10.63 3.35
CA LEU A 20 9.78 9.92 3.57
C LEU A 20 8.68 10.89 4.02
N VAL A 21 7.52 10.81 3.40
CA VAL A 21 6.31 11.55 3.81
C VAL A 21 5.37 10.59 4.52
N LEU A 22 5.07 10.89 5.78
CA LEU A 22 4.04 10.23 6.56
C LEU A 22 2.92 11.23 6.83
N ALA A 23 1.70 10.84 6.57
CA ALA A 23 0.50 11.62 6.89
C ALA A 23 -0.47 10.72 7.66
N THR A 24 -1.12 11.27 8.68
CA THR A 24 -2.13 10.59 9.47
C THR A 24 -3.51 11.12 9.13
N GLN A 25 -4.50 10.25 9.11
CA GLN A 25 -5.92 10.58 9.05
C GLN A 25 -6.59 10.00 10.28
N ASN A 26 -7.33 10.84 11.03
CA ASN A 26 -8.17 10.35 12.11
C ASN A 26 -9.63 10.26 11.58
N PRO A 27 -10.20 9.07 11.41
CA PRO A 27 -11.55 8.91 10.89
C PRO A 27 -12.64 9.46 11.84
N ILE A 28 -12.31 9.64 13.13
CA ILE A 28 -13.27 10.11 14.15
C ILE A 28 -13.42 11.65 14.11
N GLU A 29 -12.38 12.37 13.68
CA GLU A 29 -12.35 13.85 13.68
C GLU A 29 -12.75 14.45 12.32
N GLN A 30 -13.52 13.74 11.49
CA GLN A 30 -13.90 14.24 10.16
C GLN A 30 -15.04 15.27 10.17
N GLU A 31 -15.63 15.62 11.31
CA GLU A 31 -16.57 16.74 11.39
C GLU A 31 -15.86 18.05 11.10
N GLY A 32 -16.09 18.63 9.92
CA GLY A 32 -15.55 19.92 9.47
C GLY A 32 -14.26 19.86 8.64
N THR A 33 -13.73 18.68 8.32
CA THR A 33 -12.59 18.56 7.40
C THR A 33 -13.02 17.98 6.06
N TYR A 34 -12.56 18.59 4.95
CA TYR A 34 -12.75 18.01 3.64
C TYR A 34 -11.79 16.85 3.43
N PRO A 35 -12.27 15.68 2.94
CA PRO A 35 -11.37 14.59 2.56
C PRO A 35 -10.39 15.08 1.48
N LEU A 36 -9.15 14.61 1.54
CA LEU A 36 -8.17 14.92 0.52
C LEU A 36 -8.69 14.44 -0.86
N PRO A 37 -8.55 15.26 -1.92
CA PRO A 37 -8.90 14.83 -3.27
C PRO A 37 -8.18 13.54 -3.66
N GLU A 38 -8.85 12.66 -4.38
CA GLU A 38 -8.33 11.35 -4.82
C GLU A 38 -6.95 11.44 -5.46
N ALA A 39 -6.74 12.44 -6.34
CA ALA A 39 -5.46 12.67 -6.99
C ALA A 39 -4.30 12.97 -6.02
N GLN A 40 -4.58 13.47 -4.82
CA GLN A 40 -3.59 13.68 -3.77
C GLN A 40 -3.33 12.41 -2.97
N VAL A 41 -4.38 11.65 -2.67
CA VAL A 41 -4.28 10.38 -1.93
C VAL A 41 -3.59 9.31 -2.78
N ASP A 42 -3.85 9.23 -4.09
CA ASP A 42 -3.21 8.30 -5.04
C ASP A 42 -1.67 8.44 -5.10
N ARG A 43 -1.12 9.58 -4.68
CA ARG A 43 0.33 9.82 -4.62
C ARG A 43 1.02 9.08 -3.47
N PHE A 44 0.30 8.72 -2.41
CA PHE A 44 0.86 7.93 -1.31
C PHE A 44 1.02 6.47 -1.75
N MET A 45 2.17 5.87 -1.44
CA MET A 45 2.45 4.50 -1.83
C MET A 45 1.53 3.50 -1.12
N LEU A 46 1.36 3.67 0.19
CA LEU A 46 0.60 2.78 1.07
C LEU A 46 -0.38 3.59 1.93
N LYS A 47 -1.52 2.99 2.25
CA LYS A 47 -2.42 3.39 3.33
C LYS A 47 -2.50 2.26 4.33
N VAL A 48 -1.83 2.42 5.46
CA VAL A 48 -1.77 1.43 6.54
C VAL A 48 -2.86 1.74 7.55
N ILE A 49 -3.62 0.73 7.95
CA ILE A 49 -4.62 0.83 9.02
C ILE A 49 -3.96 0.47 10.34
N ILE A 50 -4.03 1.39 11.30
CA ILE A 50 -3.57 1.17 12.66
C ILE A 50 -4.79 0.93 13.54
N ASN A 51 -4.88 -0.26 14.10
CA ASN A 51 -5.93 -0.65 15.02
C ASN A 51 -5.55 -0.34 16.48
N TYR A 52 -6.53 -0.41 17.39
CA TYR A 52 -6.26 -0.35 18.81
C TYR A 52 -5.30 -1.46 19.24
N PRO A 53 -4.45 -1.20 20.27
CA PRO A 53 -3.56 -2.20 20.81
C PRO A 53 -4.37 -3.36 21.43
N LYS A 54 -3.77 -4.54 21.47
CA LYS A 54 -4.34 -5.69 22.18
C LYS A 54 -4.29 -5.46 23.68
N LYS A 55 -5.15 -6.15 24.43
CA LYS A 55 -5.25 -6.03 25.90
C LYS A 55 -3.91 -6.13 26.64
N GLU A 56 -3.02 -7.02 26.18
CA GLU A 56 -1.70 -7.18 26.80
C GLU A 56 -0.73 -6.03 26.45
N GLU A 57 -0.84 -5.50 25.25
CA GLU A 57 -0.07 -4.33 24.80
C GLU A 57 -0.54 -3.08 25.55
N GLU A 58 -1.85 -2.94 25.77
CA GLU A 58 -2.42 -1.81 26.52
C GLU A 58 -1.94 -1.80 27.99
N LYS A 59 -1.80 -2.98 28.63
CA LYS A 59 -1.17 -3.10 29.96
C LYS A 59 0.29 -2.61 29.96
N LEU A 60 1.04 -2.92 28.90
CA LEU A 60 2.42 -2.43 28.77
C LEU A 60 2.47 -0.92 28.61
N ILE A 61 1.58 -0.36 27.77
CA ILE A 61 1.43 1.09 27.59
C ILE A 61 1.15 1.79 28.93
N ILE A 62 0.21 1.25 29.73
CA ILE A 62 -0.10 1.78 31.06
C ILE A 62 1.15 1.78 31.94
N ARG A 63 1.85 0.65 32.05
CA ARG A 63 3.05 0.52 32.88
C ARG A 63 4.14 1.51 32.48
N GLN A 64 4.41 1.63 31.17
CA GLN A 64 5.43 2.54 30.64
C GLN A 64 5.10 4.01 30.93
N ASN A 65 3.83 4.40 30.80
CA ASN A 65 3.43 5.80 31.00
C ASN A 65 3.30 6.20 32.47
N ILE A 66 2.86 5.29 33.36
CA ILE A 66 2.69 5.59 34.79
C ILE A 66 4.05 5.60 35.51
N ASN A 67 4.95 4.70 35.15
CA ASN A 67 6.27 4.60 35.81
C ASN A 67 7.27 5.65 35.32
N GLY A 68 6.92 6.42 34.29
CA GLY A 68 7.80 7.45 33.74
C GLY A 68 9.05 6.90 33.02
N ASP A 69 9.04 5.61 32.68
CA ASP A 69 10.11 4.95 31.93
C ASP A 69 10.21 5.57 30.54
N LYS A 70 11.19 6.47 30.34
CA LYS A 70 11.49 7.01 29.03
C LYS A 70 12.14 5.93 28.18
N PHE A 71 11.42 5.49 27.17
CA PHE A 71 11.98 4.59 26.15
C PHE A 71 13.02 5.37 25.33
N GLU A 72 14.29 5.03 25.51
CA GLU A 72 15.37 5.60 24.67
C GLU A 72 15.38 4.85 23.33
N VAL A 73 14.89 5.50 22.27
CA VAL A 73 14.94 4.96 20.91
C VAL A 73 16.35 5.12 20.36
N LYS A 74 17.04 4.01 20.12
CA LYS A 74 18.37 4.02 19.49
C LYS A 74 18.24 3.80 17.98
N PRO A 75 19.01 4.54 17.15
CA PRO A 75 19.01 4.31 15.70
C PRO A 75 19.58 2.92 15.40
N ILE A 76 18.85 2.14 14.61
CA ILE A 76 19.26 0.77 14.18
C ILE A 76 19.93 0.82 12.80
N LEU A 77 19.49 1.75 11.93
CA LEU A 77 19.98 1.89 10.55
C LEU A 77 20.46 3.33 10.32
N LYS A 78 21.48 3.46 9.50
CA LYS A 78 21.94 4.75 8.97
C LYS A 78 21.23 5.10 7.68
N ALA A 79 21.17 6.38 7.34
CA ALA A 79 20.56 6.87 6.09
C ALA A 79 21.19 6.21 4.85
N ASP A 80 22.52 6.07 4.83
CA ASP A 80 23.26 5.45 3.72
C ASP A 80 22.89 3.98 3.52
N GLU A 81 22.66 3.23 4.61
CA GLU A 81 22.24 1.83 4.55
C GLU A 81 20.84 1.69 3.90
N ILE A 82 19.95 2.65 4.14
CA ILE A 82 18.62 2.69 3.49
C ILE A 82 18.79 2.99 1.99
N ILE A 83 19.69 3.89 1.61
CA ILE A 83 19.97 4.21 0.22
C ILE A 83 20.54 2.99 -0.52
N GLU A 84 21.47 2.27 0.10
CA GLU A 84 22.00 1.03 -0.47
C GLU A 84 20.94 -0.07 -0.58
N ALA A 85 20.12 -0.26 0.45
CA ALA A 85 18.99 -1.20 0.39
C ALA A 85 18.03 -0.90 -0.78
N ARG A 86 17.75 0.39 -1.06
CA ARG A 86 16.94 0.79 -2.22
C ARG A 86 17.54 0.35 -3.56
N LYS A 87 18.89 0.37 -3.69
CA LYS A 87 19.56 -0.11 -4.90
C LYS A 87 19.38 -1.62 -5.07
N VAL A 88 19.52 -2.38 -3.99
CA VAL A 88 19.32 -3.83 -3.98
C VAL A 88 17.86 -4.20 -4.30
N VAL A 89 16.89 -3.50 -3.70
CA VAL A 89 15.46 -3.72 -3.98
C VAL A 89 15.13 -3.55 -5.48
N ARG A 90 15.79 -2.62 -6.17
CA ARG A 90 15.60 -2.45 -7.63
C ARG A 90 16.10 -3.64 -8.45
N GLN A 91 17.03 -4.43 -7.91
CA GLN A 91 17.60 -5.61 -8.55
C GLN A 91 16.78 -6.89 -8.29
N VAL A 92 15.81 -6.84 -7.34
CA VAL A 92 14.90 -7.96 -7.11
C VAL A 92 14.14 -8.26 -8.40
N TYR A 93 14.28 -9.50 -8.88
CA TYR A 93 13.69 -9.94 -10.14
C TYR A 93 12.16 -9.94 -10.07
N LEU A 94 11.54 -9.41 -11.10
CA LEU A 94 10.09 -9.41 -11.29
C LEU A 94 9.81 -10.07 -12.64
N ASP A 95 9.24 -11.26 -12.62
CA ASP A 95 8.89 -12.03 -13.81
C ASP A 95 7.70 -11.41 -14.55
N GLU A 96 7.67 -11.50 -15.89
CA GLU A 96 6.56 -10.99 -16.71
C GLU A 96 5.19 -11.54 -16.28
N LYS A 97 5.15 -12.78 -15.79
CA LYS A 97 3.91 -13.38 -15.27
C LYS A 97 3.42 -12.66 -14.01
N ILE A 98 4.34 -12.24 -13.15
CA ILE A 98 3.99 -11.44 -11.97
C ILE A 98 3.59 -10.03 -12.37
N GLU A 99 4.26 -9.42 -13.36
CA GLU A 99 3.84 -8.13 -13.91
C GLU A 99 2.41 -8.21 -14.48
N LYS A 100 2.12 -9.26 -15.26
CA LYS A 100 0.76 -9.51 -15.76
C LYS A 100 -0.24 -9.68 -14.63
N TYR A 101 0.08 -10.47 -13.61
CA TYR A 101 -0.79 -10.68 -12.44
C TYR A 101 -1.09 -9.36 -11.73
N ILE A 102 -0.09 -8.49 -11.53
CA ILE A 102 -0.27 -7.15 -10.95
C ILE A 102 -1.20 -6.31 -11.82
N VAL A 103 -1.01 -6.32 -13.14
CA VAL A 103 -1.85 -5.57 -14.08
C VAL A 103 -3.28 -6.10 -14.04
N ASP A 104 -3.47 -7.43 -14.05
CA ASP A 104 -4.79 -8.06 -13.99
C ASP A 104 -5.55 -7.67 -12.70
N ILE A 105 -4.89 -7.66 -11.53
CA ILE A 105 -5.47 -7.17 -10.27
C ILE A 105 -5.96 -5.73 -10.42
N VAL A 106 -5.12 -4.84 -10.95
CA VAL A 106 -5.48 -3.42 -11.08
C VAL A 106 -6.56 -3.22 -12.14
N PHE A 107 -6.53 -3.97 -13.24
CA PHE A 107 -7.58 -3.94 -14.27
C PHE A 107 -8.92 -4.46 -13.74
N ALA A 108 -8.92 -5.47 -12.86
CA ALA A 108 -10.12 -5.97 -12.22
C ALA A 108 -10.81 -4.90 -11.35
N THR A 109 -10.05 -3.92 -10.82
CA THR A 109 -10.66 -2.76 -10.12
C THR A 109 -11.40 -1.80 -11.05
N ARG A 110 -11.07 -1.77 -12.36
CA ARG A 110 -11.67 -0.87 -13.37
C ARG A 110 -12.75 -1.57 -14.19
N TYR A 111 -12.55 -2.85 -14.46
CA TYR A 111 -13.39 -3.66 -15.36
C TYR A 111 -13.70 -5.01 -14.71
N PRO A 112 -14.37 -5.03 -13.55
CA PRO A 112 -14.59 -6.25 -12.80
C PRO A 112 -15.37 -7.31 -13.60
N GLU A 113 -16.24 -6.87 -14.51
CA GLU A 113 -17.01 -7.77 -15.40
C GLU A 113 -16.15 -8.63 -16.33
N LYS A 114 -14.91 -8.18 -16.64
CA LYS A 114 -13.96 -8.95 -17.46
C LYS A 114 -13.24 -10.05 -16.68
N TYR A 115 -13.38 -10.05 -15.37
CA TYR A 115 -12.76 -10.99 -14.43
C TYR A 115 -13.80 -11.81 -13.66
N ASP A 116 -15.03 -11.95 -14.22
CA ASP A 116 -16.17 -12.64 -13.59
C ASP A 116 -16.52 -12.10 -12.18
N LEU A 117 -16.38 -10.82 -11.98
CA LEU A 117 -16.72 -10.08 -10.76
C LEU A 117 -17.85 -9.08 -11.04
N LYS A 118 -18.89 -9.53 -11.75
CA LYS A 118 -20.00 -8.68 -12.20
C LYS A 118 -20.69 -7.96 -11.04
N GLU A 119 -20.73 -8.60 -9.86
CA GLU A 119 -21.32 -8.03 -8.65
C GLU A 119 -20.54 -6.81 -8.12
N LEU A 120 -19.27 -6.62 -8.52
CA LEU A 120 -18.48 -5.46 -8.11
C LEU A 120 -18.67 -4.26 -9.04
N LYS A 121 -19.32 -4.43 -10.20
CA LYS A 121 -19.46 -3.38 -11.21
C LYS A 121 -20.17 -2.15 -10.65
N ASP A 122 -21.26 -2.37 -9.93
CA ASP A 122 -22.08 -1.30 -9.36
C ASP A 122 -21.56 -0.83 -7.98
N MET A 123 -20.56 -1.52 -7.44
CA MET A 123 -19.93 -1.20 -6.14
C MET A 123 -18.69 -0.32 -6.26
N ILE A 124 -18.05 -0.30 -7.43
CA ILE A 124 -16.81 0.45 -7.67
C ILE A 124 -17.14 1.71 -8.47
N GLY A 125 -16.99 2.87 -7.86
CA GLY A 125 -17.13 4.16 -8.51
C GLY A 125 -15.94 4.51 -9.40
N PHE A 126 -14.71 4.22 -8.93
CA PHE A 126 -13.49 4.31 -9.74
C PHE A 126 -12.45 3.29 -9.24
N GLY A 127 -11.63 2.78 -10.16
CA GLY A 127 -10.56 1.82 -9.88
C GLY A 127 -9.17 2.45 -9.86
N GLY A 128 -8.18 1.64 -9.53
CA GLY A 128 -6.78 2.04 -9.39
C GLY A 128 -6.19 2.65 -10.67
N SER A 129 -5.43 3.73 -10.56
CA SER A 129 -4.67 4.35 -11.64
C SER A 129 -3.44 3.51 -12.03
N PRO A 130 -2.69 3.84 -13.11
CA PRO A 130 -1.40 3.18 -13.39
C PRO A 130 -0.40 3.26 -12.23
N ARG A 131 -0.52 4.26 -11.34
CA ARG A 131 0.27 4.31 -10.10
C ARG A 131 0.01 3.11 -9.19
N ALA A 132 -1.19 2.56 -9.19
CA ALA A 132 -1.51 1.35 -8.44
C ALA A 132 -0.62 0.18 -8.87
N SER A 133 -0.48 -0.06 -10.18
CA SER A 133 0.39 -1.13 -10.71
C SER A 133 1.85 -0.89 -10.37
N ILE A 134 2.34 0.34 -10.55
CA ILE A 134 3.73 0.71 -10.22
C ILE A 134 4.01 0.51 -8.72
N ASN A 135 3.13 1.02 -7.86
CA ASN A 135 3.32 0.92 -6.42
C ASN A 135 3.19 -0.52 -5.92
N LEU A 136 2.30 -1.32 -6.53
CA LEU A 136 2.16 -2.73 -6.18
C LEU A 136 3.43 -3.53 -6.54
N ALA A 137 4.02 -3.27 -7.70
CA ALA A 137 5.28 -3.88 -8.12
C ALA A 137 6.44 -3.48 -7.20
N LEU A 138 6.56 -2.18 -6.85
CA LEU A 138 7.61 -1.68 -5.96
C LEU A 138 7.46 -2.21 -4.53
N ALA A 139 6.23 -2.26 -4.00
CA ALA A 139 5.94 -2.79 -2.68
C ALA A 139 6.22 -4.30 -2.62
N ALA A 140 5.83 -5.06 -3.64
CA ALA A 140 6.10 -6.51 -3.73
C ALA A 140 7.62 -6.81 -3.79
N ARG A 141 8.40 -6.05 -4.56
CA ARG A 141 9.87 -6.15 -4.56
C ARG A 141 10.46 -5.87 -3.19
N SER A 142 9.98 -4.83 -2.51
CA SER A 142 10.44 -4.48 -1.17
C SER A 142 10.09 -5.58 -0.15
N TYR A 143 8.88 -6.16 -0.29
CA TYR A 143 8.45 -7.25 0.58
C TYR A 143 9.28 -8.52 0.35
N ALA A 144 9.56 -8.90 -0.90
CA ALA A 144 10.45 -10.01 -1.23
C ALA A 144 11.86 -9.82 -0.66
N PHE A 145 12.42 -8.60 -0.77
CA PHE A 145 13.70 -8.23 -0.17
C PHE A 145 13.71 -8.42 1.36
N ILE A 146 12.68 -7.92 2.06
CA ILE A 146 12.53 -8.11 3.52
C ILE A 146 12.46 -9.61 3.86
N LYS A 147 11.84 -10.42 3.00
CA LYS A 147 11.79 -11.89 3.11
C LYS A 147 13.09 -12.57 2.66
N ARG A 148 14.15 -11.80 2.38
CA ARG A 148 15.46 -12.28 1.94
C ARG A 148 15.42 -13.10 0.64
N ARG A 149 14.55 -12.71 -0.30
CA ARG A 149 14.44 -13.32 -1.62
C ARG A 149 14.87 -12.33 -2.71
N GLY A 150 15.56 -12.83 -3.73
CA GLY A 150 15.98 -12.08 -4.89
C GLY A 150 14.94 -12.00 -6.01
N TYR A 151 13.76 -12.53 -5.81
CA TYR A 151 12.66 -12.56 -6.78
C TYR A 151 11.29 -12.44 -6.10
N VAL A 152 10.32 -11.90 -6.83
CA VAL A 152 8.94 -11.72 -6.37
C VAL A 152 8.10 -12.95 -6.69
N ILE A 153 7.24 -13.35 -5.76
CA ILE A 153 6.23 -14.38 -5.93
C ILE A 153 4.82 -13.78 -5.77
N PRO A 154 3.75 -14.46 -6.24
CA PRO A 154 2.38 -13.95 -6.11
C PRO A 154 1.96 -13.59 -4.68
N GLU A 155 2.45 -14.33 -3.70
CA GLU A 155 2.16 -14.11 -2.28
C GLU A 155 2.70 -12.76 -1.78
N ASP A 156 3.81 -12.25 -2.36
CA ASP A 156 4.33 -10.93 -2.02
C ASP A 156 3.40 -9.83 -2.51
N VAL A 157 2.85 -9.99 -3.72
CA VAL A 157 1.86 -9.09 -4.28
C VAL A 157 0.60 -9.06 -3.40
N ARG A 158 0.10 -10.25 -3.03
CA ARG A 158 -1.09 -10.39 -2.16
C ARG A 158 -0.87 -9.77 -0.79
N ALA A 159 0.32 -9.93 -0.21
CA ALA A 159 0.65 -9.42 1.12
C ALA A 159 0.57 -7.89 1.21
N VAL A 160 0.87 -7.16 0.13
CA VAL A 160 0.88 -5.69 0.11
C VAL A 160 -0.32 -5.08 -0.61
N ALA A 161 -1.18 -5.91 -1.23
CA ALA A 161 -2.25 -5.44 -2.11
C ALA A 161 -3.26 -4.55 -1.39
N HIS A 162 -3.69 -4.90 -0.17
CA HIS A 162 -4.64 -4.11 0.60
C HIS A 162 -4.10 -2.72 0.91
N ASP A 163 -2.86 -2.63 1.39
CA ASP A 163 -2.24 -1.36 1.75
C ASP A 163 -1.99 -0.46 0.53
N VAL A 164 -1.74 -1.06 -0.63
CA VAL A 164 -1.55 -0.31 -1.88
C VAL A 164 -2.86 0.12 -2.52
N LEU A 165 -3.92 -0.70 -2.45
CA LEU A 165 -5.13 -0.51 -3.25
C LEU A 165 -6.29 0.14 -2.51
N ARG A 166 -6.41 -0.01 -1.16
CA ARG A 166 -7.58 0.43 -0.41
C ARG A 166 -7.93 1.92 -0.56
N HIS A 167 -6.94 2.77 -0.80
CA HIS A 167 -7.12 4.21 -0.99
C HIS A 167 -7.18 4.62 -2.47
N ARG A 168 -7.22 3.65 -3.38
CA ARG A 168 -7.26 3.83 -4.84
C ARG A 168 -8.53 3.28 -5.47
N ILE A 169 -9.40 2.72 -4.66
CA ILE A 169 -10.71 2.20 -5.06
C ILE A 169 -11.76 3.07 -4.39
N GLY A 170 -12.50 3.82 -5.19
CA GLY A 170 -13.65 4.58 -4.70
C GLY A 170 -14.89 3.71 -4.69
N LEU A 171 -15.65 3.81 -3.62
CA LEU A 171 -16.92 3.11 -3.46
C LEU A 171 -18.07 3.93 -4.06
N THR A 172 -19.12 3.27 -4.50
CA THR A 172 -20.41 3.91 -4.82
C THR A 172 -21.26 4.05 -3.57
N TYR A 173 -22.30 4.87 -3.63
CA TYR A 173 -23.30 4.96 -2.54
C TYR A 173 -23.99 3.62 -2.27
N GLU A 174 -24.14 2.78 -3.28
CA GLU A 174 -24.72 1.44 -3.14
C GLU A 174 -23.78 0.52 -2.34
N ALA A 175 -22.48 0.59 -2.57
CA ALA A 175 -21.48 -0.12 -1.78
C ALA A 175 -21.48 0.33 -0.32
N GLU A 176 -21.51 1.65 -0.08
CA GLU A 176 -21.58 2.22 1.26
C GLU A 176 -22.88 1.81 1.99
N ALA A 177 -24.02 1.87 1.31
CA ALA A 177 -25.31 1.43 1.87
C ALA A 177 -25.33 -0.05 2.24
N SER A 178 -24.59 -0.89 1.50
CA SER A 178 -24.42 -2.32 1.81
C SER A 178 -23.29 -2.62 2.81
N ASN A 179 -22.66 -1.59 3.39
CA ASN A 179 -21.50 -1.68 4.29
C ASN A 179 -20.29 -2.41 3.65
N MET A 180 -20.18 -2.40 2.32
CA MET A 180 -19.02 -2.97 1.64
C MET A 180 -17.82 -2.03 1.77
N THR A 181 -16.65 -2.61 2.09
CA THR A 181 -15.41 -1.87 2.25
C THR A 181 -14.48 -2.05 1.04
N SER A 182 -13.56 -1.09 0.83
CA SER A 182 -12.53 -1.23 -0.21
C SER A 182 -11.66 -2.48 0.03
N ASP A 183 -11.41 -2.86 1.28
CA ASP A 183 -10.64 -4.07 1.63
C ASP A 183 -11.37 -5.36 1.23
N GLU A 184 -12.70 -5.41 1.35
CA GLU A 184 -13.51 -6.55 0.88
C GLU A 184 -13.49 -6.66 -0.64
N ILE A 185 -13.56 -5.54 -1.35
CA ILE A 185 -13.40 -5.50 -2.82
C ILE A 185 -12.03 -6.03 -3.23
N VAL A 186 -10.95 -5.55 -2.60
CA VAL A 186 -9.59 -6.04 -2.86
C VAL A 186 -9.52 -7.54 -2.59
N SER A 187 -10.09 -8.03 -1.49
CA SER A 187 -10.10 -9.45 -1.14
C SER A 187 -10.83 -10.30 -2.20
N LYS A 188 -11.99 -9.85 -2.70
CA LYS A 188 -12.72 -10.53 -3.78
C LYS A 188 -11.90 -10.60 -5.06
N ILE A 189 -11.27 -9.49 -5.46
CA ILE A 189 -10.38 -9.42 -6.64
C ILE A 189 -9.21 -10.39 -6.49
N LEU A 190 -8.50 -10.38 -5.36
CA LEU A 190 -7.36 -11.25 -5.11
C LEU A 190 -7.74 -12.74 -5.10
N ASN A 191 -8.96 -13.08 -4.71
CA ASN A 191 -9.44 -14.45 -4.71
C ASN A 191 -9.89 -14.93 -6.09
N LYS A 192 -10.25 -14.01 -6.99
CA LYS A 192 -10.71 -14.35 -8.34
C LYS A 192 -9.61 -14.29 -9.38
N VAL A 193 -8.73 -13.29 -9.30
CA VAL A 193 -7.61 -13.15 -10.23
C VAL A 193 -6.57 -14.21 -9.91
N GLU A 194 -6.42 -15.17 -10.81
CA GLU A 194 -5.48 -16.28 -10.64
C GLU A 194 -4.04 -15.78 -10.81
N ALA A 195 -3.20 -16.11 -9.84
CA ALA A 195 -1.76 -16.05 -10.01
C ALA A 195 -1.37 -17.16 -11.00
N VAL A 196 -0.72 -16.80 -12.10
CA VAL A 196 -0.29 -17.80 -13.11
C VAL A 196 0.49 -18.91 -12.42
N SER A 197 -0.07 -20.11 -12.47
CA SER A 197 0.53 -21.30 -11.87
C SER A 197 1.89 -21.59 -12.51
N TYR A 198 2.94 -21.74 -11.69
CA TYR A 198 4.27 -22.21 -12.12
C TYR A 198 4.30 -23.71 -12.52
N THR A 199 3.17 -24.33 -12.80
CA THR A 199 3.05 -25.78 -13.04
C THR A 199 3.59 -26.26 -14.37
N HIS A 200 4.35 -25.47 -15.15
CA HIS A 200 5.03 -25.91 -16.37
C HIS A 200 6.50 -25.49 -16.45
N LEU A 201 7.28 -25.90 -15.44
CA LEU A 201 8.72 -26.09 -15.59
C LEU A 201 9.02 -27.55 -15.25
N SER A 202 8.54 -28.44 -16.10
CA SER A 202 9.04 -29.82 -16.19
C SER A 202 9.81 -29.94 -17.49
N CYS A 203 11.10 -30.29 -17.31
CA CYS A 203 12.14 -30.68 -18.27
C CYS A 203 12.95 -29.58 -18.88
#